data_4759650254e240045a6ac7cdecf4aab9
#
_entry.id   4759650254e240045a6ac7cdecf4aab9
#
_cell.length_a   1.000
_cell.length_b   1.000
_cell.length_c   1.000
_cell.angle_alpha   90.00
_cell.angle_beta   90.00
_cell.angle_gamma   90.00
#
_symmetry.space_group_name_H-M   'P 1'
#
loop_
_entity.id
_entity.type
_entity.pdbx_description
1 polymer ?
#
loop_
_entity_poly.entity_id
_entity_poly.type
_entity_poly.pdbx_seq_one_letter_code
_entity_poly.pdbx_strand_id
1 'polypeptide(L)'
;MRGSDERSGSLFSYVDLESRVRRDHPLRPIREIANTALADLSEDFAALYPPRLGRPSIPPERLLRAMLLQAFYGIRSERQLMERMEFDLLFRWFVGLGVDDGAWDHSSFTKNRDRLLAGEIAGKFLRAVLAQPRVKRLMSSDHFSVDGTLIQAWASLKSFRRKDGSDNDPEGPGRNAERGFHKEKRSNETHQSTTDPEARLYRKGDGQPAKLCYLGHALMENRHGLAVDGLVTQATGTAEREATLAMLDRRRRRRRITLGADKAYDVRGFVENLRRRQVTPHVAIDGHVRKSGKPRATAIDARTTRHPGYAVSQRCRKRIEEVFGWAKSAAGLAKVKLRGRARVEAVFTLALAAYNLIRLPKLLAVPT
;
A
#
# COMPACT_ATOMS: atom_id res chain seq x y z
N MET A 1 -17.63 22.85 41.31
CA MET A 1 -17.67 21.74 42.30
C MET A 1 -16.68 20.68 41.82
N ARG A 2 -15.73 20.28 42.65
CA ARG A 2 -14.77 19.20 42.34
C ARG A 2 -15.51 17.87 42.39
N GLY A 3 -15.38 17.04 41.32
CA GLY A 3 -15.89 15.67 41.31
C GLY A 3 -15.12 14.77 42.28
N SER A 4 -15.78 13.76 42.84
CA SER A 4 -15.13 12.73 43.66
C SER A 4 -14.36 11.73 42.78
N ASP A 5 -13.19 11.28 43.26
CA ASP A 5 -12.38 10.22 42.62
C ASP A 5 -12.79 8.87 43.23
N GLU A 6 -14.06 8.50 43.06
CA GLU A 6 -14.60 7.22 43.54
C GLU A 6 -14.41 6.15 42.44
N ARG A 7 -13.90 4.98 42.86
CA ARG A 7 -13.86 3.81 41.99
C ARG A 7 -15.26 3.20 41.90
N SER A 8 -15.90 3.28 40.74
CA SER A 8 -17.09 2.53 40.43
C SER A 8 -16.72 1.12 39.94
N GLY A 9 -17.05 0.10 40.69
CA GLY A 9 -16.92 -1.29 40.29
C GLY A 9 -18.29 -1.95 40.36
N SER A 10 -19.09 -1.90 39.30
CA SER A 10 -20.28 -2.72 39.22
C SER A 10 -19.91 -4.11 38.70
N LEU A 11 -20.45 -5.15 39.36
CA LEU A 11 -20.22 -6.55 38.99
C LEU A 11 -20.83 -6.89 37.62
N PHE A 12 -21.84 -6.15 37.18
CA PHE A 12 -22.51 -6.27 35.89
C PHE A 12 -22.58 -4.91 35.20
N SER A 13 -22.19 -4.85 33.94
CA SER A 13 -22.32 -3.65 33.09
C SER A 13 -23.03 -4.02 31.80
N TYR A 14 -24.15 -3.35 31.50
CA TYR A 14 -24.85 -3.47 30.24
C TYR A 14 -24.30 -2.37 29.30
N VAL A 15 -23.25 -2.69 28.55
CA VAL A 15 -22.66 -1.77 27.58
C VAL A 15 -22.93 -2.27 26.17
N ASP A 16 -23.81 -1.57 25.45
CA ASP A 16 -23.93 -1.73 24.01
C ASP A 16 -22.90 -0.85 23.31
N LEU A 17 -21.95 -1.49 22.61
CA LEU A 17 -20.90 -0.78 21.88
C LEU A 17 -21.45 0.08 20.76
N GLU A 18 -22.57 -0.29 20.15
CA GLU A 18 -23.19 0.49 19.06
C GLU A 18 -23.74 1.83 19.59
N SER A 19 -24.31 1.84 20.78
CA SER A 19 -24.79 3.06 21.43
C SER A 19 -23.64 3.90 22.00
N ARG A 20 -22.54 3.26 22.42
CA ARG A 20 -21.38 3.94 23.00
C ARG A 20 -20.57 4.76 22.01
N VAL A 21 -20.47 4.30 20.77
CA VAL A 21 -19.79 5.05 19.71
C VAL A 21 -20.71 6.17 19.19
N ARG A 22 -20.25 7.39 19.23
CA ARG A 22 -21.01 8.56 18.76
C ARG A 22 -21.53 8.37 17.33
N ARG A 23 -22.74 8.85 17.06
CA ARG A 23 -23.38 8.73 15.74
C ARG A 23 -22.62 9.41 14.62
N ASP A 24 -21.93 10.52 14.92
CA ASP A 24 -21.09 11.31 14.00
C ASP A 24 -19.64 10.83 13.90
N HIS A 25 -19.29 9.71 14.54
CA HIS A 25 -17.90 9.22 14.56
C HIS A 25 -17.42 8.83 13.14
N PRO A 26 -16.23 9.30 12.70
CA PRO A 26 -15.73 9.07 11.34
C PRO A 26 -15.60 7.60 10.92
N LEU A 27 -15.39 6.70 11.86
CA LEU A 27 -15.31 5.27 11.57
C LEU A 27 -16.65 4.63 11.20
N ARG A 28 -17.81 5.25 11.50
CA ARG A 28 -19.13 4.67 11.16
C ARG A 28 -19.31 4.50 9.65
N PRO A 29 -19.23 5.55 8.84
CA PRO A 29 -19.35 5.41 7.41
C PRO A 29 -18.22 4.56 6.80
N ILE A 30 -17.02 4.59 7.38
CA ILE A 30 -15.92 3.72 6.94
C ILE A 30 -16.26 2.25 7.18
N ARG A 31 -16.79 1.92 8.38
CA ARG A 31 -17.21 0.54 8.72
C ARG A 31 -18.30 0.04 7.81
N GLU A 32 -19.26 0.88 7.48
CA GLU A 32 -20.36 0.54 6.55
C GLU A 32 -19.82 0.20 5.14
N ILE A 33 -18.94 1.06 4.58
CA ILE A 33 -18.31 0.82 3.26
C ILE A 33 -17.46 -0.45 3.30
N ALA A 34 -16.68 -0.64 4.37
CA ALA A 34 -15.83 -1.81 4.53
C ALA A 34 -16.68 -3.09 4.66
N ASN A 35 -17.78 -3.08 5.44
CA ASN A 35 -18.64 -4.23 5.62
C ASN A 35 -19.32 -4.66 4.32
N THR A 36 -19.77 -3.70 3.50
CA THR A 36 -20.33 -3.99 2.16
C THR A 36 -19.29 -4.71 1.29
N ALA A 37 -18.05 -4.21 1.27
CA ALA A 37 -16.97 -4.84 0.51
C ALA A 37 -16.57 -6.22 1.06
N LEU A 38 -16.64 -6.43 2.39
CA LEU A 38 -16.35 -7.71 3.02
C LEU A 38 -17.42 -8.77 2.71
N ALA A 39 -18.70 -8.36 2.63
CA ALA A 39 -19.78 -9.26 2.24
C ALA A 39 -19.59 -9.80 0.81
N ASP A 40 -19.11 -8.97 -0.11
CA ASP A 40 -18.79 -9.37 -1.50
C ASP A 40 -17.65 -10.39 -1.57
N LEU A 41 -16.84 -10.55 -0.51
CA LEU A 41 -15.70 -11.48 -0.45
C LEU A 41 -16.00 -12.79 0.29
N SER A 42 -17.24 -13.07 0.65
CA SER A 42 -17.60 -14.23 1.47
C SER A 42 -17.14 -15.56 0.83
N GLU A 43 -17.30 -15.74 -0.47
CA GLU A 43 -16.85 -16.93 -1.19
C GLU A 43 -15.30 -17.03 -1.22
N ASP A 44 -14.62 -15.91 -1.43
CA ASP A 44 -13.17 -15.84 -1.38
C ASP A 44 -12.63 -16.21 -0.02
N PHE A 45 -13.29 -15.78 1.05
CA PHE A 45 -12.93 -16.16 2.41
C PHE A 45 -13.16 -17.66 2.65
N ALA A 46 -14.29 -18.19 2.22
CA ALA A 46 -14.57 -19.61 2.35
C ALA A 46 -13.50 -20.49 1.66
N ALA A 47 -12.99 -20.06 0.51
CA ALA A 47 -11.94 -20.76 -0.21
C ALA A 47 -10.58 -20.79 0.51
N LEU A 48 -10.33 -19.87 1.45
CA LEU A 48 -9.08 -19.84 2.22
C LEU A 48 -9.03 -20.84 3.39
N TYR A 49 -10.16 -21.41 3.75
CA TYR A 49 -10.25 -22.29 4.91
C TYR A 49 -10.77 -23.68 4.51
N PRO A 50 -10.10 -24.76 4.93
CA PRO A 50 -10.59 -26.11 4.66
C PRO A 50 -11.92 -26.32 5.38
N PRO A 51 -12.93 -26.92 4.70
CA PRO A 51 -14.20 -27.23 5.34
C PRO A 51 -14.01 -28.29 6.44
N ARG A 52 -14.50 -28.01 7.64
CA ARG A 52 -14.70 -28.95 8.75
C ARG A 52 -13.47 -29.55 9.45
N LEU A 53 -12.28 -28.98 9.39
CA LEU A 53 -11.11 -29.47 10.12
C LEU A 53 -10.54 -28.40 11.06
N GLY A 54 -10.46 -28.74 12.38
CA GLY A 54 -9.76 -27.96 13.40
C GLY A 54 -10.61 -26.95 14.17
N ARG A 55 -9.95 -26.22 15.09
CA ARG A 55 -10.58 -25.14 15.88
C ARG A 55 -10.97 -23.97 14.95
N PRO A 56 -12.13 -23.34 15.15
CA PRO A 56 -12.51 -22.14 14.41
C PRO A 56 -11.42 -21.08 14.45
N SER A 57 -11.05 -20.57 13.27
CA SER A 57 -10.06 -19.51 13.14
C SER A 57 -10.68 -18.14 13.43
N ILE A 58 -9.84 -17.11 13.56
CA ILE A 58 -10.33 -15.73 13.57
C ILE A 58 -11.12 -15.48 12.28
N PRO A 59 -12.37 -14.99 12.34
CA PRO A 59 -13.13 -14.65 11.13
C PRO A 59 -12.34 -13.67 10.25
N PRO A 60 -12.19 -13.95 8.95
CA PRO A 60 -11.39 -13.12 8.06
C PRO A 60 -11.89 -11.67 7.96
N GLU A 61 -13.19 -11.44 8.11
CA GLU A 61 -13.80 -10.12 8.16
C GLU A 61 -13.32 -9.33 9.39
N ARG A 62 -13.30 -9.95 10.56
CA ARG A 62 -12.79 -9.33 11.79
C ARG A 62 -11.30 -9.05 11.69
N LEU A 63 -10.55 -9.99 11.12
CA LEU A 63 -9.10 -9.86 10.90
C LEU A 63 -8.78 -8.69 9.97
N LEU A 64 -9.51 -8.55 8.86
CA LEU A 64 -9.28 -7.48 7.90
C LEU A 64 -9.67 -6.11 8.49
N ARG A 65 -10.76 -6.01 9.27
CA ARG A 65 -11.09 -4.79 10.02
C ARG A 65 -9.99 -4.42 11.03
N ALA A 66 -9.41 -5.38 11.73
CA ALA A 66 -8.29 -5.14 12.63
C ALA A 66 -7.04 -4.63 11.88
N MET A 67 -6.74 -5.18 10.71
CA MET A 67 -5.66 -4.69 9.84
C MET A 67 -5.92 -3.27 9.32
N LEU A 68 -7.18 -2.92 9.03
CA LEU A 68 -7.54 -1.54 8.68
C LEU A 68 -7.29 -0.58 9.85
N LEU A 69 -7.61 -0.97 11.09
CA LEU A 69 -7.29 -0.16 12.27
C LEU A 69 -5.77 0.05 12.43
N GLN A 70 -4.96 -0.97 12.15
CA GLN A 70 -3.50 -0.78 12.12
C GLN A 70 -3.08 0.35 11.18
N ALA A 71 -3.67 0.38 9.97
CA ALA A 71 -3.37 1.40 8.98
C ALA A 71 -3.93 2.78 9.38
N PHE A 72 -5.15 2.86 9.92
CA PHE A 72 -5.79 4.13 10.29
C PHE A 72 -5.10 4.81 11.48
N TYR A 73 -4.64 4.03 12.45
CA TYR A 73 -4.06 4.53 13.70
C TYR A 73 -2.54 4.40 13.78
N GLY A 74 -1.88 3.99 12.70
CA GLY A 74 -0.43 3.85 12.64
C GLY A 74 0.15 2.83 13.61
N ILE A 75 -0.61 1.79 13.96
CA ILE A 75 -0.18 0.76 14.92
C ILE A 75 0.77 -0.21 14.22
N ARG A 76 2.04 -0.15 14.58
CA ARG A 76 3.08 -0.95 13.93
C ARG A 76 3.31 -2.33 14.53
N SER A 77 2.81 -2.58 15.74
CA SER A 77 2.99 -3.83 16.47
C SER A 77 1.66 -4.57 16.61
N GLU A 78 1.65 -5.86 16.26
CA GLU A 78 0.47 -6.71 16.44
C GLU A 78 0.13 -6.92 17.92
N ARG A 79 1.14 -7.00 18.79
CA ARG A 79 0.92 -7.01 20.26
C ARG A 79 0.18 -5.76 20.71
N GLN A 80 0.62 -4.61 20.25
CA GLN A 80 -0.03 -3.32 20.56
C GLN A 80 -1.45 -3.24 20.00
N LEU A 81 -1.69 -3.83 18.82
CA LEU A 81 -3.07 -3.93 18.29
C LEU A 81 -3.94 -4.82 19.16
N MET A 82 -3.44 -5.98 19.61
CA MET A 82 -4.19 -6.86 20.51
C MET A 82 -4.49 -6.19 21.84
N GLU A 83 -3.51 -5.51 22.44
CA GLU A 83 -3.69 -4.71 23.66
C GLU A 83 -4.75 -3.62 23.48
N ARG A 84 -4.72 -2.91 22.35
CA ARG A 84 -5.78 -1.95 21.99
C ARG A 84 -7.14 -2.61 21.87
N MET A 85 -7.24 -3.76 21.24
CA MET A 85 -8.50 -4.49 21.12
C MET A 85 -8.99 -5.05 22.46
N GLU A 86 -8.11 -5.27 23.45
CA GLU A 86 -8.52 -5.67 24.79
C GLU A 86 -9.21 -4.52 25.54
N PHE A 87 -8.71 -3.30 25.41
CA PHE A 87 -9.14 -2.18 26.26
C PHE A 87 -9.91 -1.07 25.54
N ASP A 88 -9.82 -0.97 24.23
CA ASP A 88 -10.42 0.12 23.46
C ASP A 88 -11.78 -0.30 22.88
N LEU A 89 -12.85 0.25 23.44
CA LEU A 89 -14.23 -0.05 23.03
C LEU A 89 -14.52 0.35 21.56
N LEU A 90 -13.88 1.41 21.07
CA LEU A 90 -14.01 1.82 19.66
C LEU A 90 -13.40 0.78 18.70
N PHE A 91 -12.24 0.22 19.08
CA PHE A 91 -11.59 -0.84 18.31
C PHE A 91 -12.43 -2.11 18.30
N ARG A 92 -12.94 -2.51 19.47
CA ARG A 92 -13.83 -3.67 19.61
C ARG A 92 -15.07 -3.52 18.75
N TRP A 93 -15.73 -2.37 18.84
CA TRP A 93 -16.89 -2.05 18.01
C TRP A 93 -16.56 -2.14 16.51
N PHE A 94 -15.46 -1.52 16.06
CA PHE A 94 -15.11 -1.51 14.63
C PHE A 94 -14.82 -2.91 14.09
N VAL A 95 -14.13 -3.74 14.88
CA VAL A 95 -13.79 -5.12 14.52
C VAL A 95 -15.00 -6.05 14.61
N GLY A 96 -15.93 -5.80 15.53
CA GLY A 96 -17.10 -6.62 15.82
C GLY A 96 -16.86 -7.60 16.96
N LEU A 97 -16.07 -7.20 17.97
CA LEU A 97 -15.92 -7.91 19.25
C LEU A 97 -16.91 -7.33 20.25
N GLY A 98 -17.55 -8.19 21.03
CA GLY A 98 -18.35 -7.80 22.20
C GLY A 98 -17.48 -7.32 23.35
N VAL A 99 -18.09 -6.74 24.39
CA VAL A 99 -17.35 -6.27 25.59
C VAL A 99 -16.67 -7.44 26.31
N ASP A 100 -17.31 -8.60 26.34
CA ASP A 100 -16.84 -9.79 27.06
C ASP A 100 -15.95 -10.71 26.20
N ASP A 101 -15.81 -10.44 24.88
CA ASP A 101 -14.95 -11.23 24.02
C ASP A 101 -13.47 -10.95 24.37
N GLY A 102 -12.63 -11.96 24.58
CA GLY A 102 -11.18 -11.77 24.69
C GLY A 102 -10.55 -11.29 23.38
N ALA A 103 -9.54 -10.44 23.45
CA ALA A 103 -8.70 -10.16 22.29
C ALA A 103 -7.91 -11.42 21.90
N TRP A 104 -7.46 -11.46 20.65
CA TRP A 104 -6.71 -12.62 20.16
C TRP A 104 -5.26 -12.57 20.60
N ASP A 105 -4.64 -13.76 20.71
CA ASP A 105 -3.19 -13.82 20.83
C ASP A 105 -2.51 -13.31 19.53
N HIS A 106 -1.44 -12.53 19.68
CA HIS A 106 -0.74 -11.93 18.55
C HIS A 106 -0.16 -12.95 17.57
N SER A 107 0.22 -14.16 18.05
CA SER A 107 0.75 -15.19 17.15
C SER A 107 -0.37 -15.83 16.33
N SER A 108 -1.56 -15.99 16.90
CA SER A 108 -2.76 -16.44 16.19
C SER A 108 -3.18 -15.40 15.15
N PHE A 109 -3.14 -14.11 15.49
CA PHE A 109 -3.40 -13.04 14.56
C PHE A 109 -2.40 -13.08 13.39
N THR A 110 -1.10 -13.19 13.66
CA THR A 110 -0.04 -13.26 12.65
C THR A 110 -0.27 -14.41 11.65
N LYS A 111 -0.56 -15.62 12.15
CA LYS A 111 -0.81 -16.80 11.30
C LYS A 111 -2.03 -16.60 10.39
N ASN A 112 -3.12 -16.07 10.93
CA ASN A 112 -4.33 -15.82 10.16
C ASN A 112 -4.15 -14.66 9.16
N ARG A 113 -3.45 -13.58 9.56
CA ARG A 113 -3.06 -12.50 8.64
C ARG A 113 -2.27 -13.04 7.45
N ASP A 114 -1.25 -13.87 7.68
CA ASP A 114 -0.42 -14.41 6.61
C ASP A 114 -1.23 -15.22 5.60
N ARG A 115 -2.29 -15.91 6.05
CA ARG A 115 -3.25 -16.60 5.17
C ARG A 115 -4.02 -15.62 4.28
N LEU A 116 -4.52 -14.50 4.83
CA LEU A 116 -5.19 -13.46 4.03
C LEU A 116 -4.24 -12.81 3.03
N LEU A 117 -2.99 -12.54 3.44
CA LEU A 117 -1.99 -11.95 2.55
C LEU A 117 -1.64 -12.87 1.38
N ALA A 118 -1.63 -14.19 1.58
CA ALA A 118 -1.37 -15.18 0.53
C ALA A 118 -2.55 -15.33 -0.46
N GLY A 119 -3.77 -15.01 -0.04
CA GLY A 119 -5.00 -15.22 -0.83
C GLY A 119 -5.39 -14.06 -1.76
N GLU A 120 -4.53 -13.10 -2.02
CA GLU A 120 -4.81 -11.88 -2.83
C GLU A 120 -6.02 -11.05 -2.35
N ILE A 121 -6.41 -11.25 -1.10
CA ILE A 121 -7.61 -10.62 -0.50
C ILE A 121 -7.52 -9.10 -0.52
N ALA A 122 -6.34 -8.51 -0.32
CA ALA A 122 -6.17 -7.06 -0.32
C ALA A 122 -6.58 -6.43 -1.67
N GLY A 123 -6.19 -7.07 -2.78
CA GLY A 123 -6.58 -6.62 -4.12
C GLY A 123 -8.06 -6.78 -4.39
N LYS A 124 -8.65 -7.89 -3.96
CA LYS A 124 -10.09 -8.14 -4.07
C LYS A 124 -10.88 -7.14 -3.22
N PHE A 125 -10.45 -6.86 -2.00
CA PHE A 125 -11.04 -5.87 -1.12
C PHE A 125 -11.00 -4.46 -1.70
N LEU A 126 -9.85 -4.01 -2.22
CA LEU A 126 -9.75 -2.72 -2.91
C LEU A 126 -10.75 -2.63 -4.06
N ARG A 127 -10.83 -3.67 -4.90
CA ARG A 127 -11.79 -3.72 -6.01
C ARG A 127 -13.24 -3.70 -5.54
N ALA A 128 -13.59 -4.44 -4.48
CA ALA A 128 -14.94 -4.46 -3.91
C ALA A 128 -15.35 -3.09 -3.36
N VAL A 129 -14.46 -2.39 -2.65
CA VAL A 129 -14.71 -1.00 -2.21
C VAL A 129 -15.01 -0.09 -3.40
N LEU A 130 -14.21 -0.17 -4.47
CA LEU A 130 -14.34 0.68 -5.65
C LEU A 130 -15.54 0.30 -6.54
N ALA A 131 -16.00 -0.94 -6.48
CA ALA A 131 -17.15 -1.43 -7.27
C ALA A 131 -18.49 -0.96 -6.75
N GLN A 132 -18.59 -0.52 -5.49
CA GLN A 132 -19.82 -0.02 -4.90
C GLN A 132 -20.41 1.11 -5.77
N PRO A 133 -21.71 1.09 -6.12
CA PRO A 133 -22.30 2.03 -7.09
C PRO A 133 -22.06 3.50 -6.75
N ARG A 134 -22.18 3.87 -5.46
CA ARG A 134 -21.92 5.23 -4.97
C ARG A 134 -20.45 5.66 -5.10
N VAL A 135 -19.50 4.74 -4.88
CA VAL A 135 -18.06 5.01 -5.04
C VAL A 135 -17.68 5.11 -6.52
N LYS A 136 -18.19 4.19 -7.33
CA LYS A 136 -17.95 4.16 -8.78
C LYS A 136 -18.33 5.46 -9.48
N ARG A 137 -19.43 6.12 -9.05
CA ARG A 137 -19.85 7.42 -9.58
C ARG A 137 -18.88 8.56 -9.30
N LEU A 138 -18.15 8.50 -8.20
CA LEU A 138 -17.12 9.49 -7.87
C LEU A 138 -15.88 9.41 -8.78
N MET A 139 -15.55 8.22 -9.27
CA MET A 139 -14.30 8.01 -9.98
C MET A 139 -14.34 8.50 -11.43
N SER A 140 -13.20 9.02 -11.90
CA SER A 140 -12.98 9.19 -13.34
C SER A 140 -12.84 7.83 -14.03
N SER A 141 -13.51 7.66 -15.18
CA SER A 141 -13.31 6.49 -16.04
C SER A 141 -12.17 6.67 -17.04
N ASP A 142 -11.73 7.91 -17.28
CA ASP A 142 -10.95 8.30 -18.45
C ASP A 142 -9.59 8.91 -18.11
N HIS A 143 -9.42 9.45 -16.89
CA HIS A 143 -8.22 10.19 -16.52
C HIS A 143 -7.55 9.58 -15.29
N PHE A 144 -6.30 9.15 -15.46
CA PHE A 144 -5.51 8.47 -14.42
C PHE A 144 -4.12 9.08 -14.31
N SER A 145 -3.50 8.84 -13.17
CA SER A 145 -2.08 9.12 -12.92
C SER A 145 -1.39 7.90 -12.31
N VAL A 146 -0.11 7.77 -12.58
CA VAL A 146 0.73 6.69 -12.04
C VAL A 146 2.01 7.27 -11.48
N ASP A 147 2.50 6.66 -10.44
CA ASP A 147 3.82 6.91 -9.88
C ASP A 147 4.29 5.73 -9.03
N GLY A 148 5.59 5.74 -8.68
CA GLY A 148 6.25 4.75 -7.86
C GLY A 148 6.82 5.34 -6.57
N THR A 149 6.91 4.52 -5.55
CA THR A 149 7.52 4.90 -4.28
C THR A 149 8.40 3.79 -3.71
N LEU A 150 9.52 4.17 -3.08
CA LEU A 150 10.37 3.21 -2.37
C LEU A 150 9.71 2.77 -1.07
N ILE A 151 9.70 1.46 -0.85
CA ILE A 151 9.28 0.81 0.38
C ILE A 151 10.53 0.11 0.95
N GLN A 152 11.06 0.61 2.06
CA GLN A 152 12.24 -0.01 2.67
C GLN A 152 11.88 -1.39 3.21
N ALA A 153 12.68 -2.39 2.84
CA ALA A 153 12.52 -3.76 3.32
C ALA A 153 12.86 -3.90 4.82
N TRP A 154 12.38 -4.95 5.43
CA TRP A 154 12.76 -5.31 6.81
C TRP A 154 14.26 -5.63 6.92
N ALA A 155 14.83 -6.22 5.88
CA ALA A 155 16.22 -6.60 5.81
C ALA A 155 17.17 -5.43 6.04
N SER A 156 18.22 -5.65 6.83
CA SER A 156 19.32 -4.70 7.02
C SER A 156 20.42 -4.91 5.99
N LEU A 157 21.25 -3.89 5.76
CA LEU A 157 22.43 -4.02 4.89
C LEU A 157 23.43 -5.06 5.39
N LYS A 158 23.42 -5.42 6.68
CA LYS A 158 24.24 -6.50 7.23
C LYS A 158 23.88 -7.87 6.67
N SER A 159 22.64 -8.07 6.26
CA SER A 159 22.17 -9.30 5.61
C SER A 159 22.49 -9.38 4.12
N PHE A 160 23.02 -8.30 3.51
CA PHE A 160 23.32 -8.25 2.08
C PHE A 160 24.70 -8.86 1.84
N ARG A 161 24.71 -10.16 1.53
CA ARG A 161 25.90 -11.00 1.42
C ARG A 161 26.08 -11.51 -0.02
N ARG A 162 27.27 -11.99 -0.33
CA ARG A 162 27.58 -12.58 -1.63
C ARG A 162 26.75 -13.85 -1.86
N LYS A 163 26.30 -14.05 -3.08
CA LYS A 163 25.51 -15.21 -3.48
C LYS A 163 26.32 -16.50 -3.55
N ASP A 164 27.64 -16.37 -3.79
CA ASP A 164 28.59 -17.48 -3.89
C ASP A 164 29.05 -18.02 -2.51
N GLY A 165 28.57 -17.43 -1.42
CA GLY A 165 28.93 -17.83 -0.06
C GLY A 165 30.36 -17.49 0.35
N SER A 166 31.09 -16.74 -0.47
CA SER A 166 32.50 -16.36 -0.19
C SER A 166 32.66 -15.21 0.80
N ASP A 167 31.59 -14.77 1.47
CA ASP A 167 31.66 -13.87 2.62
C ASP A 167 32.31 -14.60 3.80
N ASN A 168 33.62 -14.63 3.83
CA ASN A 168 34.38 -15.01 5.04
C ASN A 168 34.03 -14.01 6.14
N ASP A 169 33.18 -14.44 7.10
CA ASP A 169 33.08 -13.74 8.38
C ASP A 169 34.49 -13.87 9.05
N PRO A 170 35.20 -12.80 9.24
CA PRO A 170 36.40 -12.89 10.11
C PRO A 170 35.89 -13.25 11.50
N GLU A 171 36.14 -14.44 11.94
CA GLU A 171 36.00 -14.86 13.34
C GLU A 171 36.84 -13.93 14.20
N GLY A 172 36.22 -12.94 14.81
CA GLY A 172 36.87 -12.01 15.73
C GLY A 172 35.86 -11.33 16.65
N PRO A 173 36.14 -11.26 17.97
CA PRO A 173 35.26 -10.66 18.95
C PRO A 173 35.38 -9.13 18.92
N GLY A 174 34.75 -8.46 17.98
CA GLY A 174 34.80 -7.01 17.95
C GLY A 174 33.53 -6.39 17.32
N ARG A 175 32.89 -5.47 18.03
CA ARG A 175 31.76 -4.67 17.55
C ARG A 175 32.07 -3.85 16.28
N ASN A 176 33.35 -3.68 15.94
CA ASN A 176 33.89 -2.91 14.83
C ASN A 176 34.99 -3.68 14.09
N ALA A 177 34.79 -4.97 13.79
CA ALA A 177 35.64 -5.59 12.80
C ALA A 177 35.58 -4.70 11.55
N GLU A 178 36.69 -4.11 11.15
CA GLU A 178 36.91 -3.33 9.95
C GLU A 178 36.62 -4.22 8.74
N ARG A 179 35.37 -4.48 8.49
CA ARG A 179 34.91 -5.05 7.22
C ARG A 179 35.21 -4.01 6.19
N GLY A 180 35.99 -4.36 5.22
CA GLY A 180 36.36 -3.49 4.12
C GLY A 180 35.17 -3.02 3.27
N PHE A 181 34.21 -2.31 3.90
CA PHE A 181 33.07 -1.69 3.28
C PHE A 181 33.44 -0.70 2.16
N HIS A 182 34.68 -0.25 2.15
CA HIS A 182 35.16 0.81 1.27
C HIS A 182 35.76 0.35 -0.05
N LYS A 183 36.01 -0.95 -0.26
CA LYS A 183 36.66 -1.43 -1.49
C LYS A 183 35.83 -2.36 -2.37
N GLU A 184 34.74 -2.95 -1.86
CA GLU A 184 33.92 -3.88 -2.65
C GLU A 184 32.66 -3.20 -3.18
N LYS A 185 32.51 -3.18 -4.51
CA LYS A 185 31.31 -2.67 -5.18
C LYS A 185 30.18 -3.70 -5.06
N ARG A 186 29.32 -3.56 -4.05
CA ARG A 186 28.16 -4.42 -3.86
C ARG A 186 27.07 -4.12 -4.88
N SER A 187 26.64 -5.13 -5.61
CA SER A 187 25.56 -5.04 -6.61
C SER A 187 24.52 -6.14 -6.41
N ASN A 188 23.33 -5.97 -6.95
CA ASN A 188 22.27 -6.99 -6.92
C ASN A 188 22.63 -8.23 -7.78
N GLU A 189 23.62 -8.15 -8.63
CA GLU A 189 24.10 -9.27 -9.43
C GLU A 189 24.94 -10.23 -8.57
N THR A 190 25.81 -9.68 -7.74
CA THR A 190 26.76 -10.42 -6.92
C THR A 190 26.27 -10.70 -5.50
N HIS A 191 25.37 -9.85 -4.96
CA HIS A 191 24.91 -9.93 -3.58
C HIS A 191 23.38 -10.06 -3.49
N GLN A 192 22.95 -10.64 -2.38
CA GLN A 192 21.54 -10.83 -2.04
C GLN A 192 21.35 -10.75 -0.53
N SER A 193 20.17 -10.29 -0.07
CA SER A 193 19.88 -10.33 1.35
C SER A 193 19.52 -11.75 1.78
N THR A 194 20.19 -12.25 2.83
CA THR A 194 19.85 -13.54 3.46
C THR A 194 18.54 -13.48 4.25
N THR A 195 18.14 -12.29 4.70
CA THR A 195 16.90 -12.07 5.45
C THR A 195 15.69 -11.94 4.55
N ASP A 196 15.83 -11.27 3.41
CA ASP A 196 14.75 -11.02 2.43
C ASP A 196 15.34 -11.04 1.01
N PRO A 197 15.43 -12.22 0.39
CA PRO A 197 16.09 -12.42 -0.90
C PRO A 197 15.45 -11.65 -2.06
N GLU A 198 14.19 -11.27 -1.97
CA GLU A 198 13.49 -10.51 -3.00
C GLU A 198 13.74 -8.99 -2.92
N ALA A 199 14.21 -8.48 -1.76
CA ALA A 199 14.58 -7.08 -1.62
C ALA A 199 15.84 -6.76 -2.45
N ARG A 200 15.87 -5.59 -3.08
CA ARG A 200 16.97 -5.15 -3.92
C ARG A 200 17.65 -3.92 -3.32
N LEU A 201 18.96 -3.87 -3.45
CA LEU A 201 19.73 -2.67 -3.14
C LEU A 201 19.43 -1.61 -4.21
N TYR A 202 18.85 -0.49 -3.80
CA TYR A 202 18.43 0.55 -4.73
C TYR A 202 18.69 1.94 -4.14
N ARG A 203 18.98 2.90 -5.02
CA ARG A 203 19.21 4.31 -4.72
C ARG A 203 18.22 5.15 -5.50
N LYS A 204 17.49 6.03 -4.83
CA LYS A 204 16.48 6.88 -5.48
C LYS A 204 17.10 7.96 -6.41
N GLY A 205 18.33 8.36 -6.13
CA GLY A 205 19.05 9.38 -6.91
C GLY A 205 20.49 9.53 -6.43
N ASP A 206 21.28 10.30 -7.16
CA ASP A 206 22.66 10.57 -6.78
C ASP A 206 22.73 11.29 -5.43
N GLY A 207 23.74 10.93 -4.62
CA GLY A 207 23.91 11.46 -3.27
C GLY A 207 23.00 10.84 -2.19
N GLN A 208 21.98 10.03 -2.56
CA GLN A 208 21.15 9.32 -1.59
C GLN A 208 21.74 7.97 -1.20
N PRO A 209 21.58 7.53 0.06
CA PRO A 209 22.05 6.22 0.50
C PRO A 209 21.27 5.11 -0.20
N ALA A 210 21.99 4.06 -0.64
CA ALA A 210 21.37 2.85 -1.13
C ALA A 210 20.71 2.07 0.01
N LYS A 211 19.51 1.53 -0.21
CA LYS A 211 18.74 0.76 0.77
C LYS A 211 18.22 -0.52 0.15
N LEU A 212 18.09 -1.57 0.96
CA LEU A 212 17.31 -2.74 0.56
C LEU A 212 15.83 -2.37 0.56
N CYS A 213 15.18 -2.48 -0.59
CA CYS A 213 13.82 -2.00 -0.77
C CYS A 213 13.07 -2.73 -1.88
N TYR A 214 11.80 -2.45 -1.92
CA TYR A 214 10.85 -2.70 -3.00
C TYR A 214 10.40 -1.39 -3.62
N LEU A 215 9.77 -1.45 -4.78
CA LEU A 215 9.02 -0.34 -5.38
C LEU A 215 7.52 -0.64 -5.31
N GLY A 216 6.78 0.23 -4.63
CA GLY A 216 5.33 0.23 -4.64
C GLY A 216 4.82 1.21 -5.71
N HIS A 217 3.95 0.73 -6.58
CA HIS A 217 3.37 1.50 -7.67
C HIS A 217 1.86 1.65 -7.44
N ALA A 218 1.33 2.85 -7.62
CA ALA A 218 -0.09 3.10 -7.52
C ALA A 218 -0.62 3.71 -8.81
N LEU A 219 -1.79 3.25 -9.23
CA LEU A 219 -2.61 3.89 -10.25
C LEU A 219 -3.74 4.64 -9.53
N MET A 220 -3.89 5.92 -9.80
CA MET A 220 -4.84 6.84 -9.17
C MET A 220 -5.76 7.42 -10.24
N GLU A 221 -7.06 7.54 -9.95
CA GLU A 221 -7.96 8.31 -10.79
C GLU A 221 -7.84 9.82 -10.47
N ASN A 222 -8.02 10.68 -11.48
CA ASN A 222 -7.67 12.10 -11.37
C ASN A 222 -8.79 13.02 -10.86
N ARG A 223 -10.05 12.55 -10.74
CA ARG A 223 -11.16 13.39 -10.28
C ARG A 223 -11.07 13.67 -8.79
N HIS A 224 -10.98 12.62 -7.99
CA HIS A 224 -10.93 12.71 -6.53
C HIS A 224 -9.64 12.17 -5.92
N GLY A 225 -8.73 11.61 -6.73
CA GLY A 225 -7.45 11.09 -6.25
C GLY A 225 -7.58 9.78 -5.48
N LEU A 226 -8.53 8.92 -5.86
CA LEU A 226 -8.67 7.59 -5.28
C LEU A 226 -7.69 6.63 -5.95
N ALA A 227 -7.00 5.81 -5.16
CA ALA A 227 -6.16 4.74 -5.66
C ALA A 227 -7.04 3.63 -6.27
N VAL A 228 -6.76 3.25 -7.52
CA VAL A 228 -7.59 2.27 -8.25
C VAL A 228 -6.90 0.95 -8.49
N ASP A 229 -5.59 0.90 -8.40
CA ASP A 229 -4.78 -0.33 -8.45
C ASP A 229 -3.44 -0.09 -7.75
N GLY A 230 -2.79 -1.15 -7.31
CA GLY A 230 -1.46 -1.15 -6.72
C GLY A 230 -0.68 -2.41 -7.05
N LEU A 231 0.63 -2.26 -7.16
CA LEU A 231 1.55 -3.35 -7.45
C LEU A 231 2.88 -3.10 -6.74
N VAL A 232 3.51 -4.15 -6.24
CA VAL A 232 4.87 -4.07 -5.70
C VAL A 232 5.81 -4.90 -6.55
N THR A 233 6.94 -4.30 -6.91
CA THR A 233 8.00 -4.95 -7.70
C THR A 233 9.32 -4.95 -6.93
N GLN A 234 10.26 -5.73 -7.45
CA GLN A 234 11.67 -5.52 -7.11
C GLN A 234 12.12 -4.15 -7.61
N ALA A 235 13.00 -3.48 -6.88
CA ALA A 235 13.49 -2.16 -7.26
C ALA A 235 14.52 -2.30 -8.40
N THR A 236 14.09 -1.94 -9.62
CA THR A 236 14.92 -1.86 -10.83
C THR A 236 14.69 -0.53 -11.53
N GLY A 237 15.56 -0.17 -12.46
CA GLY A 237 15.43 1.06 -13.26
C GLY A 237 14.27 1.06 -14.27
N THR A 238 13.63 -0.09 -14.52
CA THR A 238 12.52 -0.25 -15.47
C THR A 238 11.18 -0.51 -14.78
N ALA A 239 11.22 -0.91 -13.50
CA ALA A 239 10.08 -1.41 -12.74
C ALA A 239 8.85 -0.51 -12.75
N GLU A 240 9.01 0.81 -12.68
CA GLU A 240 7.88 1.75 -12.69
C GLU A 240 7.10 1.67 -14.00
N ARG A 241 7.78 1.60 -15.12
CA ARG A 241 7.16 1.51 -16.45
C ARG A 241 6.49 0.15 -16.68
N GLU A 242 7.16 -0.93 -16.28
CA GLU A 242 6.64 -2.29 -16.39
C GLU A 242 5.40 -2.48 -15.50
N ALA A 243 5.46 -2.04 -14.25
CA ALA A 243 4.32 -2.08 -13.33
C ALA A 243 3.14 -1.27 -13.85
N THR A 244 3.39 -0.10 -14.44
CA THR A 244 2.34 0.72 -15.04
C THR A 244 1.61 -0.03 -16.14
N LEU A 245 2.35 -0.66 -17.08
CA LEU A 245 1.74 -1.43 -18.15
C LEU A 245 0.94 -2.62 -17.59
N ALA A 246 1.47 -3.32 -16.60
CA ALA A 246 0.78 -4.43 -15.95
C ALA A 246 -0.53 -3.99 -15.27
N MET A 247 -0.54 -2.87 -14.52
CA MET A 247 -1.76 -2.32 -13.91
C MET A 247 -2.79 -1.89 -14.97
N LEU A 248 -2.32 -1.31 -16.08
CA LEU A 248 -3.20 -0.94 -17.20
C LEU A 248 -3.80 -2.16 -17.90
N ASP A 249 -3.07 -3.26 -18.03
CA ASP A 249 -3.52 -4.51 -18.66
C ASP A 249 -4.55 -5.26 -17.79
N ARG A 250 -4.49 -5.14 -16.46
CA ARG A 250 -5.52 -5.67 -15.54
C ARG A 250 -6.89 -5.01 -15.70
N ARG A 251 -6.94 -3.80 -16.27
CA ARG A 251 -8.17 -3.02 -16.41
C ARG A 251 -8.87 -3.33 -17.74
N ARG A 252 -10.10 -3.84 -17.69
CA ARG A 252 -10.97 -3.95 -18.88
C ARG A 252 -11.38 -2.53 -19.31
N ARG A 253 -10.95 -2.10 -20.48
CA ARG A 253 -11.21 -0.76 -21.01
C ARG A 253 -12.06 -0.85 -22.29
N ARG A 254 -13.05 0.01 -22.38
CA ARG A 254 -13.88 0.15 -23.59
C ARG A 254 -13.58 1.46 -24.35
N ARG A 255 -12.86 2.40 -23.73
CA ARG A 255 -12.57 3.74 -24.26
C ARG A 255 -11.12 4.10 -24.08
N ARG A 256 -10.68 5.08 -24.87
CA ARG A 256 -9.36 5.70 -24.72
C ARG A 256 -9.30 6.43 -23.38
N ILE A 257 -8.20 6.29 -22.67
CA ILE A 257 -7.93 6.96 -21.41
C ILE A 257 -6.66 7.83 -21.51
N THR A 258 -6.46 8.73 -20.56
CA THR A 258 -5.23 9.50 -20.39
C THR A 258 -4.47 9.03 -19.16
N LEU A 259 -3.16 9.02 -19.21
CA LEU A 259 -2.28 8.66 -18.11
C LEU A 259 -1.28 9.78 -17.84
N GLY A 260 -1.40 10.44 -16.69
CA GLY A 260 -0.42 11.38 -16.15
C GLY A 260 0.75 10.63 -15.49
N ALA A 261 1.98 10.97 -15.86
CA ALA A 261 3.19 10.43 -15.25
C ALA A 261 4.32 11.48 -15.22
N ASP A 262 5.35 11.23 -14.43
CA ASP A 262 6.49 12.12 -14.31
C ASP A 262 7.47 11.98 -15.49
N LYS A 263 8.54 12.78 -15.49
CA LYS A 263 9.54 12.80 -16.57
C LYS A 263 10.36 11.50 -16.69
N ALA A 264 10.44 10.68 -15.63
CA ALA A 264 11.15 9.40 -15.66
C ALA A 264 10.45 8.39 -16.60
N TYR A 265 9.18 8.62 -16.89
CA TYR A 265 8.38 7.84 -17.82
C TYR A 265 8.51 8.31 -19.29
N ASP A 266 9.21 9.43 -19.57
CA ASP A 266 9.44 9.90 -20.95
C ASP A 266 10.50 9.04 -21.64
N VAL A 267 10.11 7.83 -21.99
CA VAL A 267 10.91 6.84 -22.71
C VAL A 267 10.11 6.37 -23.92
N ARG A 268 10.73 6.41 -25.13
CA ARG A 268 10.06 6.11 -26.41
C ARG A 268 9.28 4.79 -26.34
N GLY A 269 9.90 3.69 -25.94
CA GLY A 269 9.24 2.38 -25.89
C GLY A 269 8.05 2.34 -24.93
N PHE A 270 8.09 3.06 -23.81
CA PHE A 270 6.96 3.16 -22.89
C PHE A 270 5.81 3.97 -23.50
N VAL A 271 6.09 5.12 -24.11
CA VAL A 271 5.09 5.96 -24.77
C VAL A 271 4.41 5.24 -25.94
N GLU A 272 5.16 4.49 -26.73
CA GLU A 272 4.63 3.64 -27.80
C GLU A 272 3.73 2.52 -27.24
N ASN A 273 4.14 1.88 -26.15
CA ASN A 273 3.34 0.85 -25.45
C ASN A 273 2.02 1.40 -24.89
N LEU A 274 2.02 2.63 -24.38
CA LEU A 274 0.79 3.32 -23.97
C LEU A 274 -0.15 3.56 -25.15
N ARG A 275 0.38 4.09 -26.26
CA ARG A 275 -0.41 4.36 -27.49
C ARG A 275 -1.02 3.10 -28.08
N ARG A 276 -0.26 1.98 -28.14
CA ARG A 276 -0.81 0.66 -28.58
C ARG A 276 -1.97 0.20 -27.70
N ARG A 277 -1.96 0.56 -26.41
CA ARG A 277 -3.03 0.27 -25.46
C ARG A 277 -4.16 1.30 -25.46
N GLN A 278 -4.22 2.18 -26.45
CA GLN A 278 -5.20 3.28 -26.51
C GLN A 278 -5.14 4.21 -25.28
N VAL A 279 -3.96 4.41 -24.73
CA VAL A 279 -3.70 5.35 -23.64
C VAL A 279 -2.99 6.57 -24.18
N THR A 280 -3.55 7.76 -23.99
CA THR A 280 -2.90 9.02 -24.32
C THR A 280 -1.88 9.35 -23.23
N PRO A 281 -0.58 9.47 -23.59
CA PRO A 281 0.48 9.68 -22.60
C PRO A 281 0.57 11.15 -22.20
N HIS A 282 0.02 11.52 -21.07
CA HIS A 282 0.23 12.82 -20.45
C HIS A 282 1.47 12.78 -19.54
N VAL A 283 2.59 12.34 -20.10
CA VAL A 283 3.88 12.23 -19.40
C VAL A 283 4.60 13.58 -19.45
N ALA A 284 5.21 13.98 -18.33
CA ALA A 284 6.02 15.21 -18.31
C ALA A 284 7.26 15.04 -19.17
N ILE A 285 7.57 16.06 -19.98
CA ILE A 285 8.74 16.05 -20.86
C ILE A 285 10.02 16.13 -20.00
N ASP A 286 10.98 15.24 -20.30
CA ASP A 286 12.32 15.31 -19.73
C ASP A 286 13.19 16.30 -20.53
N GLY A 287 13.19 17.56 -20.10
CA GLY A 287 13.98 18.64 -20.70
C GLY A 287 15.48 18.61 -20.36
N HIS A 288 16.01 17.48 -19.81
CA HIS A 288 17.42 17.40 -19.42
C HIS A 288 18.35 17.58 -20.62
N VAL A 289 19.32 18.51 -20.49
CA VAL A 289 20.37 18.72 -21.49
C VAL A 289 21.51 17.74 -21.20
N ARG A 290 21.87 16.94 -22.21
CA ARG A 290 22.98 15.98 -22.12
C ARG A 290 24.32 16.71 -22.02
N LYS A 291 25.36 16.01 -21.57
CA LYS A 291 26.74 16.55 -21.56
C LYS A 291 27.21 17.04 -22.93
N SER A 292 26.60 16.53 -24.00
CA SER A 292 26.85 16.98 -25.39
C SER A 292 26.15 18.30 -25.77
N GLY A 293 25.49 19.01 -24.85
CA GLY A 293 24.73 20.23 -25.11
C GLY A 293 23.39 20.02 -25.83
N LYS A 294 23.04 18.79 -26.21
CA LYS A 294 21.76 18.48 -26.87
C LYS A 294 20.69 18.10 -25.86
N PRO A 295 19.45 18.61 -26.02
CA PRO A 295 18.34 18.17 -25.16
C PRO A 295 18.04 16.68 -25.37
N ARG A 296 17.58 16.02 -24.34
CA ARG A 296 17.10 14.64 -24.44
C ARG A 296 15.88 14.60 -25.37
N ALA A 297 15.89 13.69 -26.34
CA ALA A 297 14.75 13.50 -27.21
C ALA A 297 13.56 12.97 -26.41
N THR A 298 12.43 13.67 -26.50
CA THR A 298 11.14 13.23 -25.93
C THR A 298 10.35 12.42 -26.97
N ALA A 299 9.55 11.49 -26.50
CA ALA A 299 8.55 10.79 -27.31
C ALA A 299 7.16 11.45 -27.24
N ILE A 300 7.00 12.48 -26.41
CA ILE A 300 5.77 13.24 -26.26
C ILE A 300 5.71 14.32 -27.34
N ASP A 301 4.71 14.25 -28.20
CA ASP A 301 4.52 15.16 -29.32
C ASP A 301 3.79 16.46 -28.93
N ALA A 302 3.93 17.47 -29.77
CA ALA A 302 3.28 18.76 -29.60
C ALA A 302 1.74 18.67 -29.63
N ARG A 303 1.15 17.65 -30.27
CA ARG A 303 -0.31 17.44 -30.27
C ARG A 303 -0.80 17.12 -28.85
N THR A 304 -0.04 16.29 -28.13
CA THR A 304 -0.33 15.95 -26.73
C THR A 304 -0.19 17.16 -25.82
N THR A 305 0.92 17.91 -25.90
CA THR A 305 1.22 19.01 -24.96
C THR A 305 0.35 20.24 -25.15
N ARG A 306 -0.11 20.53 -26.38
CA ARG A 306 -1.02 21.66 -26.65
C ARG A 306 -2.45 21.42 -26.19
N HIS A 307 -2.83 20.17 -25.91
CA HIS A 307 -4.18 19.87 -25.44
C HIS A 307 -4.38 20.36 -24.00
N PRO A 308 -5.44 21.13 -23.70
CA PRO A 308 -5.68 21.67 -22.34
C PRO A 308 -5.66 20.60 -21.24
N GLY A 309 -6.16 19.40 -21.54
CA GLY A 309 -6.16 18.25 -20.64
C GLY A 309 -4.76 17.80 -20.20
N TYR A 310 -3.71 18.07 -20.98
CA TYR A 310 -2.34 17.76 -20.59
C TYR A 310 -1.92 18.55 -19.32
N ALA A 311 -2.12 19.86 -19.33
CA ALA A 311 -1.81 20.72 -18.19
C ALA A 311 -2.62 20.33 -16.95
N VAL A 312 -3.90 19.98 -17.13
CA VAL A 312 -4.76 19.48 -16.04
C VAL A 312 -4.18 18.17 -15.46
N SER A 313 -3.84 17.20 -16.32
CA SER A 313 -3.24 15.93 -15.88
C SER A 313 -1.94 16.15 -15.12
N GLN A 314 -1.07 17.07 -15.56
CA GLN A 314 0.18 17.38 -14.88
C GLN A 314 -0.03 18.00 -13.48
N ARG A 315 -1.11 18.73 -13.27
CA ARG A 315 -1.50 19.22 -11.93
C ARG A 315 -2.08 18.10 -11.07
N CYS A 316 -3.02 17.33 -11.63
CA CYS A 316 -3.72 16.27 -10.89
C CYS A 316 -2.78 15.14 -10.43
N ARG A 317 -1.77 14.78 -11.25
CA ARG A 317 -0.84 13.69 -10.91
C ARG A 317 -0.12 13.91 -9.58
N LYS A 318 0.13 15.17 -9.19
CA LYS A 318 0.80 15.47 -7.91
C LYS A 318 0.06 14.95 -6.70
N ARG A 319 -1.26 14.74 -6.79
CA ARG A 319 -2.06 14.17 -5.71
C ARG A 319 -1.66 12.73 -5.34
N ILE A 320 -0.96 12.01 -6.23
CA ILE A 320 -0.48 10.66 -5.92
C ILE A 320 0.57 10.67 -4.79
N GLU A 321 1.26 11.79 -4.60
CA GLU A 321 2.18 12.01 -3.49
C GLU A 321 1.46 11.97 -2.13
N GLU A 322 0.18 12.41 -2.08
CA GLU A 322 -0.66 12.31 -0.87
C GLU A 322 -0.92 10.85 -0.51
N VAL A 323 -1.20 10.00 -1.52
CA VAL A 323 -1.39 8.55 -1.34
C VAL A 323 -0.14 7.94 -0.70
N PHE A 324 1.04 8.23 -1.27
CA PHE A 324 2.29 7.68 -0.77
C PHE A 324 2.71 8.29 0.57
N GLY A 325 2.50 9.58 0.76
CA GLY A 325 2.74 10.26 2.03
C GLY A 325 1.94 9.62 3.15
N TRP A 326 0.64 9.43 2.96
CA TRP A 326 -0.23 8.78 3.93
C TRP A 326 0.16 7.31 4.16
N ALA A 327 0.40 6.55 3.10
CA ALA A 327 0.79 5.14 3.19
C ALA A 327 2.09 4.96 3.99
N LYS A 328 3.07 5.86 3.83
CA LYS A 328 4.34 5.81 4.55
C LYS A 328 4.22 6.27 6.00
N SER A 329 3.49 7.34 6.26
CA SER A 329 3.37 7.92 7.60
C SER A 329 2.35 7.17 8.45
N ALA A 330 1.08 7.14 8.04
CA ALA A 330 0.00 6.54 8.80
C ALA A 330 0.01 5.00 8.71
N ALA A 331 0.05 4.41 7.51
CA ALA A 331 0.03 2.96 7.35
C ALA A 331 1.40 2.28 7.58
N GLY A 332 2.43 3.02 7.97
CA GLY A 332 3.72 2.47 8.41
C GLY A 332 4.58 1.86 7.29
N LEU A 333 4.29 2.17 6.01
CA LEU A 333 4.98 1.60 4.85
C LEU A 333 6.31 2.26 4.49
N ALA A 334 6.79 3.24 5.28
CA ALA A 334 8.15 3.78 5.09
C ALA A 334 9.20 2.67 5.21
N LYS A 335 9.01 1.76 6.19
CA LYS A 335 9.79 0.54 6.36
C LYS A 335 8.84 -0.58 6.81
N VAL A 336 8.67 -1.59 5.96
CA VAL A 336 7.78 -2.73 6.26
C VAL A 336 8.39 -3.70 7.25
N LYS A 337 7.55 -4.43 8.00
CA LYS A 337 7.97 -5.52 8.91
C LYS A 337 7.77 -6.91 8.29
N LEU A 338 7.37 -6.97 7.03
CA LEU A 338 7.11 -8.20 6.29
C LEU A 338 8.28 -8.52 5.36
N ARG A 339 8.45 -9.80 5.05
CA ARG A 339 9.47 -10.32 4.13
C ARG A 339 8.77 -10.92 2.92
N GLY A 340 9.40 -10.75 1.76
CA GLY A 340 8.88 -11.26 0.49
C GLY A 340 7.90 -10.30 -0.19
N ARG A 341 8.04 -10.18 -1.50
CA ARG A 341 7.30 -9.24 -2.35
C ARG A 341 5.79 -9.39 -2.23
N ALA A 342 5.28 -10.61 -2.27
CA ALA A 342 3.84 -10.87 -2.24
C ALA A 342 3.16 -10.33 -0.97
N ARG A 343 3.79 -10.53 0.21
CA ARG A 343 3.27 -10.00 1.48
C ARG A 343 3.34 -8.49 1.54
N VAL A 344 4.43 -7.90 1.02
CA VAL A 344 4.60 -6.44 0.95
C VAL A 344 3.55 -5.85 0.00
N GLU A 345 3.28 -6.50 -1.14
CA GLU A 345 2.23 -6.08 -2.09
C GLU A 345 0.84 -6.12 -1.46
N ALA A 346 0.51 -7.18 -0.74
CA ALA A 346 -0.79 -7.29 -0.08
C ALA A 346 -1.01 -6.16 0.95
N VAL A 347 -0.01 -5.86 1.78
CA VAL A 347 -0.11 -4.77 2.76
C VAL A 347 -0.10 -3.40 2.08
N PHE A 348 0.68 -3.21 1.03
CA PHE A 348 0.66 -1.98 0.24
C PHE A 348 -0.74 -1.74 -0.38
N THR A 349 -1.32 -2.76 -1.01
CA THR A 349 -2.67 -2.68 -1.60
C THR A 349 -3.75 -2.44 -0.55
N LEU A 350 -3.63 -3.07 0.63
CA LEU A 350 -4.54 -2.81 1.75
C LEU A 350 -4.41 -1.36 2.25
N ALA A 351 -3.19 -0.80 2.28
CA ALA A 351 -2.99 0.61 2.63
C ALA A 351 -3.62 1.55 1.60
N LEU A 352 -3.60 1.22 0.30
CA LEU A 352 -4.33 1.98 -0.72
C LEU A 352 -5.84 1.94 -0.49
N ALA A 353 -6.39 0.77 -0.13
CA ALA A 353 -7.81 0.64 0.23
C ALA A 353 -8.15 1.45 1.49
N ALA A 354 -7.31 1.41 2.50
CA ALA A 354 -7.46 2.20 3.73
C ALA A 354 -7.41 3.71 3.47
N TYR A 355 -6.49 4.17 2.62
CA TYR A 355 -6.45 5.56 2.16
C TYR A 355 -7.76 5.99 1.50
N ASN A 356 -8.30 5.17 0.60
CA ASN A 356 -9.58 5.44 -0.03
C ASN A 356 -10.72 5.51 1.01
N LEU A 357 -10.77 4.56 1.93
CA LEU A 357 -11.80 4.48 2.98
C LEU A 357 -11.84 5.73 3.86
N ILE A 358 -10.70 6.34 4.18
CA ILE A 358 -10.66 7.60 4.94
C ILE A 358 -11.24 8.77 4.13
N ARG A 359 -11.05 8.78 2.82
CA ARG A 359 -11.50 9.88 1.95
C ARG A 359 -12.98 9.76 1.54
N LEU A 360 -13.45 8.54 1.34
CA LEU A 360 -14.78 8.25 0.81
C LEU A 360 -15.93 8.90 1.60
N PRO A 361 -15.97 8.90 2.94
CA PRO A 361 -17.06 9.55 3.68
C PRO A 361 -17.23 11.03 3.33
N LYS A 362 -16.13 11.77 3.22
CA LYS A 362 -16.16 13.20 2.86
C LYS A 362 -16.62 13.39 1.40
N LEU A 363 -16.16 12.54 0.48
CA LEU A 363 -16.53 12.62 -0.92
C LEU A 363 -17.99 12.25 -1.18
N LEU A 364 -18.54 11.30 -0.40
CA LEU A 364 -19.93 10.87 -0.49
C LEU A 364 -20.90 11.81 0.20
N ALA A 365 -20.44 12.64 1.14
CA ALA A 365 -21.27 13.62 1.83
C ALA A 365 -21.52 14.89 1.00
N VAL A 366 -20.74 15.13 -0.06
CA VAL A 366 -20.97 16.27 -0.98
C VAL A 366 -22.07 15.90 -1.95
N PRO A 367 -23.19 16.67 -2.01
CA PRO A 367 -24.21 16.46 -3.04
C PRO A 367 -23.56 16.58 -4.44
N THR A 368 -23.75 15.59 -5.29
CA THR A 368 -23.28 15.58 -6.70
C THR A 368 -24.24 16.36 -7.60
#